data_9fbb34ec1c37cc5d2fe9783329004d24
#
_entry.id   9fbb34ec1c37cc5d2fe9783329004d24
#
_cell.length_a   1.000
_cell.length_b   1.000
_cell.length_c   1.000
_cell.angle_alpha   90.00
_cell.angle_beta   90.00
_cell.angle_gamma   90.00
#
_symmetry.space_group_name_H-M   'P 1'
#
loop_
_entity.id
_entity.type
_entity.pdbx_description
1 polymer ?
#
loop_
_entity_poly.entity_id
_entity_poly.type
_entity_poly.pdbx_seq_one_letter_code
_entity_poly.pdbx_strand_id
1 'polypeptide(L)' 'MGTDSFCTNIDIKFGGLAEMIEWCQTNCNGDWTYYVMASAGQQAGSYQFNFKNQTDYVNFILWKK' A
#
# COMPACT_ATOMS: atom_id res chain seq x y z
N MET A 1 8.99 9.71 19.34
CA MET A 1 9.06 9.35 18.81
C MET A 1 8.69 8.78 18.02
N GLY A 2 8.62 8.47 17.69
CA GLY A 2 8.35 7.65 16.85
C GLY A 2 7.92 7.98 15.65
N THR A 3 7.91 7.17 14.87
CA THR A 3 7.46 7.45 13.71
C THR A 3 6.22 7.10 13.63
N ASP A 4 5.43 7.69 13.13
CA ASP A 4 4.10 7.44 13.04
C ASP A 4 3.78 6.94 11.69
N SER A 5 4.32 5.83 11.33
CA SER A 5 3.98 5.23 10.06
C SER A 5 2.97 4.13 10.30
N PHE A 6 2.03 4.00 9.40
CA PHE A 6 1.01 2.98 9.46
C PHE A 6 1.26 2.00 8.31
N CYS A 7 1.45 0.73 8.63
CA CYS A 7 1.86 -0.26 7.66
C CYS A 7 0.83 -1.35 7.50
N THR A 8 0.71 -1.89 6.33
CA THR A 8 -0.15 -3.04 6.11
C THR A 8 0.49 -3.95 5.07
N ASN A 9 0.40 -5.26 5.26
CA ASN A 9 0.94 -6.21 4.32
C ASN A 9 -0.20 -6.76 3.51
N ILE A 10 0.00 -6.86 2.21
CA ILE A 10 -1.05 -7.31 1.33
C ILE A 10 -0.49 -8.29 0.34
N ASP A 11 -1.30 -9.30 -0.02
CA ASP A 11 -0.94 -10.22 -1.06
C ASP A 11 -1.64 -9.72 -2.32
N ILE A 12 -0.89 -9.50 -3.37
CA ILE A 12 -1.40 -8.94 -4.60
C ILE A 12 -1.33 -9.96 -5.70
N LYS A 13 -2.40 -10.08 -6.46
CA LYS A 13 -2.43 -10.98 -7.56
C LYS A 13 -1.90 -10.29 -8.81
N PHE A 14 -1.75 -11.06 -9.86
CA PHE A 14 -1.21 -10.58 -11.12
C PHE A 14 -1.83 -9.26 -11.53
N GLY A 15 -1.02 -8.27 -11.76
CA GLY A 15 -1.51 -6.96 -12.23
C GLY A 15 -2.09 -6.03 -11.18
N GLY A 16 -2.28 -6.51 -9.95
CA GLY A 16 -2.95 -5.71 -8.96
C GLY A 16 -2.12 -4.58 -8.36
N LEU A 17 -0.79 -4.67 -8.45
CA LEU A 17 0.06 -3.66 -7.86
C LEU A 17 -0.13 -2.30 -8.52
N ALA A 18 -0.26 -2.28 -9.84
CA ALA A 18 -0.43 -1.02 -10.55
C ALA A 18 -1.69 -0.29 -10.11
N GLU A 19 -2.76 -1.03 -9.86
CA GLU A 19 -4.00 -0.44 -9.42
C GLU A 19 -3.85 0.18 -8.04
N MET A 20 -3.11 -0.48 -7.15
CA MET A 20 -2.91 0.03 -5.82
C MET A 20 -2.05 1.28 -5.82
N ILE A 21 -1.00 1.30 -6.65
CA ILE A 21 -0.15 2.47 -6.77
C ILE A 21 -0.96 3.65 -7.30
N GLU A 22 -1.79 3.41 -8.29
CA GLU A 22 -2.60 4.47 -8.88
C GLU A 22 -3.59 5.01 -7.85
N TRP A 23 -4.19 4.14 -7.06
CA TRP A 23 -5.13 4.57 -6.02
C TRP A 23 -4.42 5.47 -5.00
N CYS A 24 -3.22 5.08 -4.59
CA CYS A 24 -2.47 5.86 -3.63
C CYS A 24 -2.08 7.23 -4.21
N GLN A 25 -1.67 7.27 -5.47
CA GLN A 25 -1.29 8.51 -6.11
C GLN A 25 -2.48 9.46 -6.22
N THR A 26 -3.68 8.94 -6.35
CA THR A 26 -4.86 9.75 -6.52
C THR A 26 -5.48 10.13 -5.20
N ASN A 27 -5.45 9.26 -4.21
CA ASN A 27 -6.24 9.45 -3.01
C ASN A 27 -5.45 9.80 -1.75
N CYS A 28 -4.17 9.51 -1.69
CA CYS A 28 -3.41 9.79 -0.49
C CYS A 28 -3.07 11.27 -0.41
N ASN A 29 -3.19 11.83 0.79
CA ASN A 29 -2.89 13.22 1.02
C ASN A 29 -1.50 13.40 1.59
N GLY A 30 -0.93 12.40 2.19
CA GLY A 30 0.39 12.47 2.77
C GLY A 30 1.36 11.55 2.06
N ASP A 31 2.55 11.39 2.63
CA ASP A 31 3.56 10.55 2.02
C ASP A 31 3.20 9.09 2.20
N TRP A 32 3.54 8.28 1.24
CA TRP A 32 3.34 6.85 1.30
C TRP A 32 4.44 6.16 0.50
N THR A 33 4.68 4.91 0.81
CA THR A 33 5.64 4.13 0.05
C THR A 33 5.27 2.66 0.15
N TYR A 34 5.92 1.81 -0.61
CA TYR A 34 5.68 0.39 -0.52
C TYR A 34 6.97 -0.38 -0.71
N TYR A 35 7.01 -1.58 -0.20
CA TYR A 35 8.17 -2.43 -0.34
C TYR A 35 7.73 -3.81 -0.80
N VAL A 36 8.55 -4.46 -1.61
CA VAL A 36 8.27 -5.80 -2.06
C VAL A 36 8.80 -6.75 -1.00
N MET A 37 7.93 -7.49 -0.38
CA MET A 37 8.32 -8.45 0.65
C MET A 37 8.61 -9.82 0.02
N ALA A 38 7.81 -10.24 -0.94
CA ALA A 38 8.03 -11.48 -1.66
C ALA A 38 7.43 -11.34 -3.05
N SER A 39 8.21 -11.57 -4.08
CA SER A 39 7.75 -11.38 -5.44
C SER A 39 7.40 -12.70 -6.06
N ALA A 40 6.25 -12.78 -6.70
CA ALA A 40 5.85 -13.94 -7.45
C ALA A 40 5.88 -13.66 -8.96
N GLY A 41 6.44 -12.53 -9.34
CA GLY A 41 6.53 -12.16 -10.75
C GLY A 41 5.30 -11.40 -11.23
N GLN A 42 5.44 -10.66 -12.27
CA GLN A 42 4.35 -9.95 -12.95
C GLN A 42 3.50 -9.11 -11.99
N GLN A 43 4.17 -8.42 -11.08
CA GLN A 43 3.52 -7.53 -10.13
C GLN A 43 2.64 -8.28 -9.12
N ALA A 44 2.89 -9.55 -8.93
CA ALA A 44 2.18 -10.30 -7.91
C ALA A 44 3.12 -10.57 -6.75
N GLY A 45 2.60 -10.92 -5.61
CA GLY A 45 3.40 -11.26 -4.43
C GLY A 45 2.90 -10.57 -3.20
N SER A 46 3.75 -10.51 -2.18
CA SER A 46 3.41 -9.86 -0.94
C SER A 46 4.10 -8.52 -0.86
N TYR A 47 3.37 -7.50 -0.53
CA TYR A 47 3.88 -6.15 -0.48
C TYR A 47 3.49 -5.49 0.83
N GLN A 48 4.34 -4.56 1.32
CA GLN A 48 4.01 -3.81 2.50
C GLN A 48 3.81 -2.36 2.09
N PHE A 49 2.66 -1.79 2.41
CA PHE A 49 2.39 -0.40 2.12
C PHE A 49 2.49 0.39 3.41
N ASN A 50 3.17 1.52 3.37
CA ASN A 50 3.39 2.36 4.54
C ASN A 50 2.83 3.74 4.26
N PHE A 51 2.08 4.27 5.21
CA PHE A 51 1.46 5.58 5.06
C PHE A 51 1.84 6.46 6.24
N LYS A 52 2.13 7.72 6.00
CA LYS A 52 2.42 8.65 7.06
C LYS A 52 1.17 9.27 7.62
N ASN A 53 0.08 9.21 6.88
CA ASN A 53 -1.18 9.82 7.28
C ASN A 53 -2.16 8.73 7.68
N GLN A 54 -2.68 8.79 8.89
CA GLN A 54 -3.59 7.76 9.39
C GLN A 54 -4.85 7.68 8.53
N THR A 55 -5.36 8.80 8.08
CA THR A 55 -6.56 8.81 7.26
C THR A 55 -6.33 8.05 5.95
N ASP A 56 -5.16 8.25 5.35
CA ASP A 56 -4.83 7.55 4.11
C ASP A 56 -4.76 6.05 4.37
N TYR A 57 -4.16 5.65 5.48
CA TYR A 57 -4.06 4.25 5.84
C TYR A 57 -5.45 3.62 6.01
N VAL A 58 -6.31 4.29 6.74
CA VAL A 58 -7.67 3.79 7.00
C VAL A 58 -8.43 3.68 5.68
N ASN A 59 -8.33 4.69 4.83
CA ASN A 59 -9.04 4.68 3.56
C ASN A 59 -8.53 3.57 2.65
N PHE A 60 -7.23 3.30 2.68
CA PHE A 60 -6.65 2.23 1.89
C PHE A 60 -7.20 0.88 2.33
N ILE A 61 -7.25 0.65 3.64
CA ILE A 61 -7.76 -0.60 4.18
C ILE A 61 -9.24 -0.78 3.78
N LEU A 62 -10.03 0.27 3.89
CA LEU A 62 -11.43 0.19 3.54
C LEU A 62 -11.62 -0.07 2.05
N TRP A 63 -10.78 0.54 1.23
CA TRP A 63 -10.87 0.33 -0.21
C TRP A 63 -10.52 -1.10 -0.59
N LYS A 64 -9.56 -1.70 0.13
CA LYS A 64 -9.14 -3.05 -0.20
C LYS A 64 -10.14 -4.11 0.27
N LYS A 65 -10.97 -3.79 1.19
CA LYS A 65 -11.96 -4.74 1.60
C LYS A 65 -12.94 -4.97 0.48
#